data_980800a0e5b8f7d81ae10046797ee989
#
_entry.id   980800a0e5b8f7d81ae10046797ee989
#
_cell.length_a   1.000
_cell.length_b   1.000
_cell.length_c   1.000
_cell.angle_alpha   90.00
_cell.angle_beta   90.00
_cell.angle_gamma   90.00
#
_symmetry.space_group_name_H-M   'P 1'
#
loop_
_entity.id
_entity.type
_entity.pdbx_description
1 polymer ?
#
loop_
_entity_poly.entity_id
_entity_poly.type
_entity_poly.pdbx_seq_one_letter_code
_entity_poly.pdbx_strand_id
1 'polypeptide(L)'
;MNYDKIKELCLKYEYFEFSQNTFGFSIRIKPISQVMAQFPKQYAVELIGEKCEIYEFTQLQKFAFGSLIDYVITSLCTRTIETTDVNVCIISKILEHVNQQIENHLTQYKKYRQEMLMENANEDFT
;
A
#
# COMPACT_ATOMS: atom_id res chain seq x y z
N MET A 1 -13.48 -19.96 -3.82
CA MET A 1 -13.00 -19.06 -2.74
C MET A 1 -14.10 -18.08 -2.37
N ASN A 2 -14.26 -17.79 -1.08
CA ASN A 2 -15.29 -16.86 -0.62
C ASN A 2 -14.70 -15.43 -0.57
N TYR A 3 -15.01 -14.62 -1.56
CA TYR A 3 -14.53 -13.24 -1.64
C TYR A 3 -15.10 -12.31 -0.56
N ASP A 4 -16.27 -12.64 -0.02
CA ASP A 4 -16.86 -11.85 1.07
C ASP A 4 -15.98 -11.87 2.33
N LYS A 5 -15.39 -13.01 2.63
CA LYS A 5 -14.45 -13.13 3.76
C LYS A 5 -13.18 -12.32 3.54
N ILE A 6 -12.69 -12.28 2.30
CA ILE A 6 -11.52 -11.47 1.94
C ILE A 6 -11.85 -9.98 2.07
N LYS A 7 -13.02 -9.57 1.61
CA LYS A 7 -13.51 -8.21 1.76
C LYS A 7 -13.61 -7.81 3.24
N GLU A 8 -14.13 -8.69 4.09
CA GLU A 8 -14.18 -8.47 5.53
C GLU A 8 -12.79 -8.29 6.15
N LEU A 9 -11.83 -9.10 5.71
CA LEU A 9 -10.44 -8.97 6.16
C LEU A 9 -9.87 -7.58 5.82
N CYS A 10 -10.14 -7.09 4.62
CA CYS A 10 -9.68 -5.76 4.20
C CYS A 10 -10.26 -4.65 5.07
N LEU A 11 -11.51 -4.80 5.51
CA LEU A 11 -12.19 -3.81 6.35
C LEU A 11 -11.60 -3.72 7.77
N LYS A 12 -10.85 -4.71 8.21
CA LYS A 12 -10.15 -4.67 9.51
C LYS A 12 -8.98 -3.70 9.52
N TYR A 13 -8.49 -3.33 8.35
CA TYR A 13 -7.30 -2.49 8.19
C TYR A 13 -7.67 -1.16 7.55
N GLU A 14 -7.03 -0.11 7.98
CA GLU A 14 -7.25 1.24 7.50
C GLU A 14 -6.76 1.45 6.06
N TYR A 15 -5.75 0.70 5.63
CA TYR A 15 -4.98 0.99 4.42
C TYR A 15 -5.43 0.25 3.18
N PHE A 16 -6.30 -0.75 3.31
CA PHE A 16 -6.64 -1.63 2.19
C PHE A 16 -8.00 -1.33 1.57
N GLU A 17 -8.05 -1.47 0.25
CA GLU A 17 -9.27 -1.33 -0.52
C GLU A 17 -9.45 -2.56 -1.40
N PHE A 18 -10.57 -3.27 -1.20
CA PHE A 18 -10.90 -4.47 -1.97
C PHE A 18 -11.66 -4.09 -3.23
N SER A 19 -11.30 -4.73 -4.35
CA SER A 19 -12.00 -4.60 -5.62
C SER A 19 -12.12 -5.95 -6.28
N GLN A 20 -13.33 -6.32 -6.69
CA GLN A 20 -13.61 -7.56 -7.39
C GLN A 20 -13.93 -7.28 -8.84
N ASN A 21 -13.43 -8.13 -9.75
CA ASN A 21 -13.74 -8.05 -11.18
C ASN A 21 -14.10 -9.44 -11.71
N THR A 22 -14.34 -9.55 -13.03
CA THR A 22 -14.75 -10.79 -13.68
C THR A 22 -13.67 -11.89 -13.56
N PHE A 23 -12.39 -11.53 -13.49
CA PHE A 23 -11.27 -12.46 -13.52
C PHE A 23 -10.68 -12.76 -12.16
N GLY A 24 -11.10 -12.06 -11.10
CA GLY A 24 -10.58 -12.25 -9.76
C GLY A 24 -10.83 -11.07 -8.85
N PHE A 25 -9.82 -10.73 -8.06
CA PHE A 25 -9.89 -9.59 -7.15
C PHE A 25 -8.54 -8.92 -7.01
N SER A 26 -8.55 -7.70 -6.51
CA SER A 26 -7.34 -6.99 -6.12
C SER A 26 -7.53 -6.32 -4.76
N ILE A 27 -6.46 -6.27 -3.98
CA ILE A 27 -6.40 -5.52 -2.74
C ILE A 27 -5.38 -4.43 -2.94
N ARG A 28 -5.85 -3.19 -2.99
CA ARG A 28 -5.04 -2.01 -3.25
C ARG A 28 -4.74 -1.27 -1.97
N ILE A 29 -3.68 -0.49 -1.99
CA ILE A 29 -3.32 0.38 -0.88
C ILE A 29 -3.89 1.76 -1.16
N LYS A 30 -4.58 2.32 -0.19
CA LYS A 30 -5.10 3.69 -0.25
C LYS A 30 -3.92 4.68 -0.26
N PRO A 31 -3.97 5.75 -1.06
CA PRO A 31 -2.90 6.75 -1.04
C PRO A 31 -2.75 7.38 0.34
N ILE A 32 -1.51 7.51 0.80
CA ILE A 32 -1.20 8.14 2.09
C ILE A 32 -0.86 9.61 1.95
N SER A 33 -0.70 10.09 0.71
CA SER A 33 -0.32 11.48 0.41
C SER A 33 -0.94 11.93 -0.91
N GLN A 34 -0.95 13.24 -1.14
CA GLN A 34 -1.43 13.80 -2.40
C GLN A 34 -0.55 13.39 -3.57
N VAL A 35 0.76 13.30 -3.37
CA VAL A 35 1.69 12.84 -4.40
C VAL A 35 1.42 11.37 -4.74
N MET A 36 1.24 10.52 -3.73
CA MET A 36 0.93 9.11 -3.94
C MET A 36 -0.37 8.91 -4.72
N ALA A 37 -1.36 9.78 -4.51
CA ALA A 37 -2.63 9.74 -5.23
C ALA A 37 -2.47 9.97 -6.74
N GLN A 38 -1.38 10.62 -7.18
CA GLN A 38 -1.08 10.85 -8.59
C GLN A 38 -0.32 9.70 -9.24
N PHE A 39 0.23 8.78 -8.46
CA PHE A 39 0.96 7.62 -8.95
C PHE A 39 0.03 6.48 -9.32
N PRO A 40 0.49 5.51 -10.13
CA PRO A 40 -0.26 4.27 -10.35
C PRO A 40 -0.60 3.59 -9.02
N LYS A 41 -1.74 2.92 -9.00
CA LYS A 41 -2.22 2.23 -7.80
C LYS A 41 -1.21 1.19 -7.33
N GLN A 42 -0.98 1.16 -6.02
CA GLN A 42 -0.13 0.16 -5.39
C GLN A 42 -0.98 -0.98 -4.84
N TYR A 43 -0.53 -2.21 -5.04
CA TYR A 43 -1.27 -3.41 -4.65
C TYR A 43 -0.60 -4.13 -3.49
N ALA A 44 -1.40 -4.79 -2.66
CA ALA A 44 -0.93 -5.79 -1.71
C ALA A 44 -1.06 -7.18 -2.31
N VAL A 45 -2.20 -7.45 -2.96
CA VAL A 45 -2.49 -8.73 -3.62
C VAL A 45 -3.27 -8.44 -4.90
N GLU A 46 -2.92 -9.14 -5.97
CA GLU A 46 -3.67 -9.09 -7.23
C GLU A 46 -3.87 -10.51 -7.75
N LEU A 47 -5.13 -10.95 -7.80
CA LEU A 47 -5.50 -12.25 -8.33
C LEU A 47 -6.19 -12.06 -9.67
N ILE A 48 -5.55 -12.54 -10.73
CA ILE A 48 -6.07 -12.47 -12.10
C ILE A 48 -5.96 -13.84 -12.73
N GLY A 49 -7.11 -14.48 -13.01
CA GLY A 49 -7.15 -15.79 -13.62
C GLY A 49 -6.49 -16.86 -12.76
N GLU A 50 -5.43 -17.47 -13.25
CA GLU A 50 -4.75 -18.59 -12.60
C GLU A 50 -3.61 -18.17 -11.69
N LYS A 51 -3.25 -16.88 -11.66
CA LYS A 51 -2.11 -16.36 -10.91
C LYS A 51 -2.53 -15.36 -9.84
N CYS A 52 -1.89 -15.47 -8.70
CA CYS A 52 -2.03 -14.51 -7.61
C CYS A 52 -0.66 -13.87 -7.34
N GLU A 53 -0.56 -12.58 -7.58
CA GLU A 53 0.65 -11.81 -7.32
C GLU A 53 0.59 -11.19 -5.93
N ILE A 54 1.67 -11.34 -5.18
CA ILE A 54 1.80 -10.85 -3.82
C ILE A 54 2.88 -9.78 -3.78
N TYR A 55 2.54 -8.63 -3.19
CA TYR A 55 3.39 -7.45 -3.16
C TYR A 55 3.85 -7.15 -1.75
N GLU A 56 5.03 -6.57 -1.63
CA GLU A 56 5.56 -6.06 -0.37
C GLU A 56 5.98 -4.60 -0.52
N PHE A 57 5.89 -3.85 0.55
CA PHE A 57 6.36 -2.46 0.60
C PHE A 57 7.83 -2.47 0.97
N THR A 58 8.64 -2.01 0.06
CA THR A 58 10.09 -2.08 0.22
C THR A 58 10.71 -0.74 0.55
N GLN A 59 10.00 0.37 0.25
CA GLN A 59 10.66 1.66 0.27
C GLN A 59 9.72 2.83 0.43
N LEU A 60 10.15 3.80 1.23
CA LEU A 60 9.55 5.13 1.30
C LEU A 60 10.45 6.08 0.50
N GLN A 61 9.92 6.64 -0.58
CA GLN A 61 10.68 7.49 -1.50
C GLN A 61 10.12 8.90 -1.55
N LYS A 62 11.02 9.89 -1.69
CA LYS A 62 10.65 11.28 -1.90
C LYS A 62 10.46 11.55 -3.39
N PHE A 63 9.31 12.10 -3.74
CA PHE A 63 9.00 12.47 -5.12
C PHE A 63 8.51 13.90 -5.21
N ALA A 64 8.80 14.54 -6.35
CA ALA A 64 8.29 15.86 -6.69
C ALA A 64 7.30 15.72 -7.85
N PHE A 65 6.13 16.38 -7.72
CA PHE A 65 5.10 16.40 -8.75
C PHE A 65 4.67 17.86 -8.96
N GLY A 66 5.30 18.53 -9.91
CA GLY A 66 5.20 19.97 -10.05
C GLY A 66 5.82 20.68 -8.84
N SER A 67 5.04 21.53 -8.19
CA SER A 67 5.46 22.22 -6.94
C SER A 67 5.21 21.39 -5.69
N LEU A 68 4.54 20.24 -5.83
CA LEU A 68 4.18 19.36 -4.72
C LEU A 68 5.30 18.34 -4.48
N ILE A 69 5.86 18.36 -3.28
CA ILE A 69 6.92 17.43 -2.86
C ILE A 69 6.39 16.63 -1.67
N ASP A 70 6.46 15.32 -1.76
CA ASP A 70 6.02 14.44 -0.67
C ASP A 70 6.67 13.05 -0.80
N TYR A 71 6.28 12.16 0.11
CA TYR A 71 6.81 10.80 0.16
C TYR A 71 5.76 9.79 -0.33
N VAL A 72 6.23 8.76 -1.01
CA VAL A 72 5.40 7.71 -1.59
C VAL A 72 5.89 6.35 -1.10
N ILE A 73 4.96 5.52 -0.65
CA ILE A 73 5.25 4.12 -0.36
C ILE A 73 5.05 3.34 -1.65
N THR A 74 6.11 2.65 -2.09
CA THR A 74 6.06 1.83 -3.31
C THR A 74 6.06 0.34 -2.96
N SER A 75 5.29 -0.44 -3.71
CA SER A 75 5.21 -1.89 -3.57
C SER A 75 5.85 -2.59 -4.76
N LEU A 76 6.38 -3.77 -4.52
CA LEU A 76 7.00 -4.61 -5.53
C LEU A 76 6.45 -6.01 -5.41
N CYS A 77 6.12 -6.65 -6.54
CA CYS A 77 5.72 -8.06 -6.56
C CYS A 77 6.91 -8.93 -6.16
N THR A 78 6.78 -9.63 -5.04
CA THR A 78 7.85 -10.47 -4.50
C THR A 78 7.59 -11.95 -4.71
N ARG A 79 6.34 -12.33 -5.00
CA ARG A 79 5.96 -13.72 -5.10
C ARG A 79 4.72 -13.88 -5.97
N THR A 80 4.66 -14.94 -6.74
CA THR A 80 3.48 -15.34 -7.50
C THR A 80 3.11 -16.77 -7.09
N ILE A 81 1.83 -16.98 -6.77
CA ILE A 81 1.31 -18.30 -6.42
C ILE A 81 0.14 -18.66 -7.35
N GLU A 82 -0.15 -19.95 -7.43
CA GLU A 82 -1.32 -20.44 -8.20
C GLU A 82 -2.61 -20.07 -7.48
N THR A 83 -3.64 -19.72 -8.24
CA THR A 83 -4.96 -19.38 -7.67
C THR A 83 -5.52 -20.49 -6.80
N THR A 84 -5.25 -21.75 -7.17
CA THR A 84 -5.71 -22.92 -6.39
C THR A 84 -5.10 -23.01 -5.01
N ASP A 85 -3.94 -22.37 -4.78
CA ASP A 85 -3.24 -22.36 -3.49
C ASP A 85 -3.66 -21.18 -2.61
N VAL A 86 -4.48 -20.26 -3.14
CA VAL A 86 -4.93 -19.07 -2.42
C VAL A 86 -6.11 -19.42 -1.51
N ASN A 87 -6.01 -19.03 -0.25
CA ASN A 87 -7.11 -19.17 0.71
C ASN A 87 -7.14 -17.98 1.69
N VAL A 88 -8.20 -17.89 2.48
CA VAL A 88 -8.39 -16.79 3.43
C VAL A 88 -7.25 -16.69 4.44
N CYS A 89 -6.70 -17.82 4.87
CA CYS A 89 -5.60 -17.84 5.83
C CYS A 89 -4.33 -17.21 5.25
N ILE A 90 -3.99 -17.55 4.01
CA ILE A 90 -2.83 -16.98 3.31
C ILE A 90 -3.02 -15.47 3.11
N ILE A 91 -4.19 -15.06 2.65
CA ILE A 91 -4.50 -13.64 2.46
C ILE A 91 -4.41 -12.88 3.78
N SER A 92 -4.94 -13.45 4.86
CA SER A 92 -4.87 -12.84 6.19
C SER A 92 -3.43 -12.57 6.62
N LYS A 93 -2.54 -13.54 6.42
CA LYS A 93 -1.12 -13.40 6.76
C LYS A 93 -0.43 -12.33 5.92
N ILE A 94 -0.76 -12.28 4.62
CA ILE A 94 -0.21 -11.27 3.71
C ILE A 94 -0.64 -9.88 4.16
N LEU A 95 -1.92 -9.67 4.44
CA LEU A 95 -2.44 -8.37 4.87
C LEU A 95 -1.84 -7.93 6.19
N GLU A 96 -1.68 -8.83 7.13
CA GLU A 96 -1.04 -8.54 8.41
C GLU A 96 0.41 -8.06 8.22
N HIS A 97 1.17 -8.79 7.40
CA HIS A 97 2.55 -8.43 7.08
C HIS A 97 2.66 -7.08 6.37
N VAL A 98 1.85 -6.87 5.35
CA VAL A 98 1.84 -5.61 4.58
C VAL A 98 1.39 -4.44 5.48
N ASN A 99 0.39 -4.65 6.30
CA ASN A 99 -0.07 -3.64 7.26
C ASN A 99 1.06 -3.20 8.19
N GLN A 100 1.83 -4.16 8.70
CA GLN A 100 2.98 -3.87 9.56
C GLN A 100 4.04 -3.06 8.82
N GLN A 101 4.30 -3.39 7.57
CA GLN A 101 5.24 -2.65 6.73
C GLN A 101 4.77 -1.21 6.50
N ILE A 102 3.48 -1.02 6.21
CA ILE A 102 2.89 0.31 6.01
C ILE A 102 3.02 1.14 7.29
N GLU A 103 2.71 0.59 8.45
CA GLU A 103 2.81 1.31 9.71
C GLU A 103 4.24 1.75 10.01
N ASN A 104 5.22 0.89 9.72
CA ASN A 104 6.63 1.23 9.87
C ASN A 104 7.01 2.40 8.95
N HIS A 105 6.58 2.36 7.69
CA HIS A 105 6.85 3.43 6.73
C HIS A 105 6.10 4.73 7.09
N LEU A 106 4.88 4.63 7.60
CA LEU A 106 4.13 5.80 8.04
C LEU A 106 4.78 6.51 9.23
N THR A 107 5.38 5.78 10.14
CA THR A 107 6.15 6.37 11.24
C THR A 107 7.30 7.20 10.70
N GLN A 108 8.04 6.66 9.73
CA GLN A 108 9.11 7.36 9.02
C GLN A 108 8.59 8.58 8.24
N TYR A 109 7.47 8.40 7.53
CA TYR A 109 6.83 9.46 6.76
C TYR A 109 6.46 10.65 7.63
N LYS A 110 5.83 10.40 8.79
CA LYS A 110 5.45 11.46 9.74
C LYS A 110 6.68 12.22 10.25
N LYS A 111 7.77 11.49 10.52
CA LYS A 111 9.03 12.09 10.95
C LYS A 111 9.61 13.03 9.87
N TYR A 112 9.66 12.57 8.63
CA TYR A 112 10.16 13.38 7.51
C TYR A 112 9.30 14.61 7.26
N ARG A 113 7.98 14.50 7.40
CA ARG A 113 7.07 15.64 7.26
C ARG A 113 7.34 16.68 8.34
N GLN A 114 7.56 16.28 9.57
CA GLN A 114 7.89 17.19 10.66
C GLN A 114 9.21 17.91 10.41
N GLU A 115 10.23 17.19 9.95
CA GLU A 115 11.53 17.78 9.61
C GLU A 115 11.40 18.85 8.52
N MET A 116 10.62 18.56 7.47
CA MET A 116 10.37 19.53 6.39
C MET A 116 9.66 20.78 6.91
N LEU A 117 8.67 20.63 7.77
CA LEU A 117 7.94 21.76 8.36
C LEU A 117 8.84 22.61 9.27
N MET A 118 9.73 21.97 10.03
CA MET A 118 10.70 22.65 10.88
C MET A 118 11.72 23.44 10.05
N GLU A 119 12.23 22.88 8.96
CA GLU A 119 13.14 23.56 8.04
C GLU A 119 12.49 24.80 7.45
N ASN A 120 11.25 24.69 6.97
CA ASN A 120 10.49 25.83 6.43
C ASN A 120 10.25 26.91 7.48
N ALA A 121 9.91 26.52 8.71
CA ALA A 121 9.73 27.45 9.81
C ALA A 121 11.02 28.21 10.15
N ASN A 122 12.17 27.52 10.13
CA ASN A 122 13.47 28.11 10.37
C ASN A 122 13.85 29.10 9.26
N GLU A 123 13.53 28.80 8.00
CA GLU A 123 13.76 29.70 6.87
C GLU A 123 12.95 30.98 7.00
N ASP A 124 11.72 30.93 7.51
CA ASP A 124 10.85 32.08 7.71
C ASP A 124 11.38 33.05 8.76
N PHE A 125 12.25 32.61 9.64
CA PHE A 125 12.84 33.43 10.70
C PHE A 125 14.22 33.99 10.35
N THR A 126 14.77 33.64 9.22
CA THR A 126 16.03 34.15 8.74
C THR A 126 15.83 35.20 7.67
#